data_a3e7abfb04dfbd590a739b7442560672
#
_entry.id   a3e7abfb04dfbd590a739b7442560672
#
_cell.length_a   1.000
_cell.length_b   1.000
_cell.length_c   1.000
_cell.angle_alpha   90.00
_cell.angle_beta   90.00
_cell.angle_gamma   90.00
#
_symmetry.space_group_name_H-M   'P 1'
#
loop_
_entity.id
_entity.type
_entity.pdbx_description
1 polymer ?
#
loop_
_entity_poly.entity_id
_entity_poly.type
_entity_poly.pdbx_seq_one_letter_code
_entity_poly.pdbx_strand_id
1 'polypeptide(L)'
;MKRFLIIIIGGIAYGMALLFCGNIFELSDSQMKLLYICSAIAIFIITLTINLVYNFIYARKINKLIPLLEEEKYDDYIDKMTAIRNKVKSKYIRDTVQLNLTPALMGKKEYIAAVKILEELESDVRKVPLSDMVRRLNLCFCHFYLKNYDKAEALYINSKELFDRYKNIEIYHKNFVLLDLFMDICCRGKKEGLAERIKEARTKFTDKNLVGDFDYLDSLLEEKD
;
A
#
# COMPACT_ATOMS: atom_id res chain seq x y z
N MET A 1 14.66 -7.08 24.31
CA MET A 1 15.84 -6.93 25.21
C MET A 1 17.18 -6.94 24.46
N LYS A 2 17.57 -7.96 23.67
CA LYS A 2 18.90 -8.01 23.00
C LYS A 2 19.23 -6.77 22.14
N ARG A 3 18.30 -6.24 21.36
CA ARG A 3 18.53 -5.06 20.50
C ARG A 3 18.78 -3.79 21.31
N PHE A 4 18.05 -3.60 22.41
CA PHE A 4 18.21 -2.45 23.30
C PHE A 4 19.59 -2.46 23.98
N LEU A 5 20.06 -3.63 24.41
CA LEU A 5 21.38 -3.82 24.99
C LEU A 5 22.51 -3.48 23.99
N ILE A 6 22.37 -3.92 22.72
CA ILE A 6 23.32 -3.59 21.64
C ILE A 6 23.41 -2.09 21.41
N ILE A 7 22.28 -1.38 21.42
CA ILE A 7 22.23 0.08 21.24
C ILE A 7 22.94 0.78 22.40
N ILE A 8 22.70 0.34 23.65
CA ILE A 8 23.37 0.93 24.82
C ILE A 8 24.87 0.70 24.78
N ILE A 9 25.30 -0.55 24.54
CA ILE A 9 26.75 -0.88 24.47
C ILE A 9 27.39 -0.11 23.32
N GLY A 10 26.75 -0.04 22.15
CA GLY A 10 27.24 0.74 21.00
C GLY A 10 27.36 2.23 21.31
N GLY A 11 26.36 2.79 22.02
CA GLY A 11 26.37 4.19 22.43
C GLY A 11 27.49 4.51 23.43
N ILE A 12 27.72 3.62 24.41
CA ILE A 12 28.82 3.77 25.36
C ILE A 12 30.17 3.68 24.65
N ALA A 13 30.37 2.66 23.80
CA ALA A 13 31.63 2.50 23.05
C ALA A 13 31.91 3.71 22.15
N TYR A 14 30.88 4.22 21.49
CA TYR A 14 30.99 5.43 20.69
C TYR A 14 31.35 6.67 21.51
N GLY A 15 30.71 6.88 22.66
CA GLY A 15 31.02 7.98 23.57
C GLY A 15 32.47 7.92 24.06
N MET A 16 32.95 6.72 24.43
CA MET A 16 34.35 6.51 24.82
C MET A 16 35.32 6.80 23.67
N ALA A 17 35.02 6.39 22.46
CA ALA A 17 35.82 6.68 21.27
C ALA A 17 35.95 8.19 21.01
N LEU A 18 34.84 8.95 21.16
CA LEU A 18 34.89 10.41 21.01
C LEU A 18 35.72 11.09 22.09
N LEU A 19 35.60 10.64 23.35
CA LEU A 19 36.43 11.17 24.45
C LEU A 19 37.90 10.87 24.20
N PHE A 20 38.25 9.67 23.75
CA PHE A 20 39.62 9.29 23.41
C PHE A 20 40.18 10.16 22.26
N CYS A 21 39.41 10.39 21.20
CA CYS A 21 39.77 11.32 20.13
C CYS A 21 39.98 12.74 20.66
N GLY A 22 39.08 13.23 21.54
CA GLY A 22 39.22 14.55 22.15
C GLY A 22 40.51 14.74 22.90
N ASN A 23 40.91 13.71 23.67
CA ASN A 23 42.18 13.73 24.42
C ASN A 23 43.40 13.69 23.50
N ILE A 24 43.39 12.86 22.44
CA ILE A 24 44.50 12.79 21.48
C ILE A 24 44.73 14.12 20.75
N PHE A 25 43.60 14.78 20.36
CA PHE A 25 43.67 16.03 19.60
C PHE A 25 43.66 17.28 20.50
N GLU A 26 43.74 17.13 21.83
CA GLU A 26 43.72 18.21 22.82
C GLU A 26 42.58 19.21 22.61
N LEU A 27 41.36 18.70 22.32
CA LEU A 27 40.22 19.54 21.99
C LEU A 27 39.73 20.28 23.24
N SER A 28 39.42 21.58 23.07
CA SER A 28 38.77 22.36 24.12
C SER A 28 37.30 21.86 24.34
N ASP A 29 36.73 22.20 25.51
CA ASP A 29 35.33 21.83 25.84
C ASP A 29 34.33 22.26 24.79
N SER A 30 34.51 23.42 24.16
CA SER A 30 33.62 23.90 23.09
C SER A 30 33.78 23.09 21.81
N GLN A 31 34.96 22.68 21.45
CA GLN A 31 35.24 21.82 20.30
C GLN A 31 34.70 20.42 20.52
N MET A 32 34.84 19.87 21.74
CA MET A 32 34.24 18.59 22.11
C MET A 32 32.69 18.61 21.98
N LYS A 33 32.03 19.66 22.48
CA LYS A 33 30.60 19.83 22.31
C LYS A 33 30.18 19.85 20.82
N LEU A 34 30.94 20.60 20.02
CA LEU A 34 30.70 20.67 18.58
C LEU A 34 30.88 19.30 17.91
N LEU A 35 31.91 18.57 18.26
CA LEU A 35 32.17 17.20 17.76
C LEU A 35 31.02 16.25 18.08
N TYR A 36 30.50 16.27 19.31
CA TYR A 36 29.33 15.48 19.70
C TYR A 36 28.08 15.82 18.86
N ILE A 37 27.80 17.09 18.70
CA ILE A 37 26.64 17.55 17.91
C ILE A 37 26.77 17.13 16.45
N CYS A 38 27.92 17.41 15.83
CA CYS A 38 28.15 17.07 14.42
C CYS A 38 28.11 15.55 14.18
N SER A 39 28.68 14.76 15.07
CA SER A 39 28.66 13.31 14.96
C SER A 39 27.25 12.72 15.17
N ALA A 40 26.48 13.26 16.11
CA ALA A 40 25.07 12.85 16.29
C ALA A 40 24.23 13.15 15.04
N ILE A 41 24.39 14.34 14.44
CA ILE A 41 23.74 14.71 13.19
C ILE A 41 24.16 13.78 12.05
N ALA A 42 25.47 13.48 11.94
CA ALA A 42 25.98 12.59 10.91
C ALA A 42 25.39 11.17 11.03
N ILE A 43 25.34 10.61 12.24
CA ILE A 43 24.72 9.30 12.50
C ILE A 43 23.24 9.31 12.13
N PHE A 44 22.53 10.38 12.48
CA PHE A 44 21.12 10.53 12.13
C PHE A 44 20.90 10.54 10.61
N ILE A 45 21.68 11.35 9.88
CA ILE A 45 21.62 11.42 8.41
C ILE A 45 21.94 10.07 7.78
N ILE A 46 23.02 9.39 8.23
CA ILE A 46 23.39 8.08 7.71
C ILE A 46 22.26 7.06 7.93
N THR A 47 21.68 7.03 9.13
CA THR A 47 20.59 6.10 9.46
C THR A 47 19.35 6.36 8.61
N LEU A 48 19.00 7.64 8.41
CA LEU A 48 17.89 8.05 7.54
C LEU A 48 18.16 7.62 6.09
N THR A 49 19.36 7.89 5.59
CA THR A 49 19.76 7.54 4.22
C THR A 49 19.69 6.03 3.98
N ILE A 50 20.23 5.22 4.91
CA ILE A 50 20.16 3.76 4.82
C ILE A 50 18.70 3.28 4.75
N ASN A 51 17.83 3.86 5.58
CA ASN A 51 16.41 3.50 5.59
C ASN A 51 15.70 3.89 4.28
N LEU A 52 15.98 5.09 3.76
CA LEU A 52 15.43 5.56 2.48
C LEU A 52 15.90 4.68 1.32
N VAL A 53 17.20 4.37 1.24
CA VAL A 53 17.76 3.50 0.20
C VAL A 53 17.16 2.10 0.28
N TYR A 54 17.03 1.55 1.49
CA TYR A 54 16.40 0.24 1.69
C TYR A 54 14.95 0.22 1.18
N ASN A 55 14.15 1.21 1.55
CA ASN A 55 12.76 1.32 1.09
C ASN A 55 12.69 1.50 -0.44
N PHE A 56 13.56 2.33 -1.02
CA PHE A 56 13.61 2.56 -2.46
C PHE A 56 13.96 1.29 -3.25
N ILE A 57 14.94 0.50 -2.78
CA ILE A 57 15.31 -0.77 -3.42
C ILE A 57 14.12 -1.72 -3.46
N TYR A 58 13.37 -1.85 -2.36
CA TYR A 58 12.21 -2.75 -2.33
C TYR A 58 11.03 -2.21 -3.14
N ALA A 59 10.75 -0.91 -3.09
CA ALA A 59 9.74 -0.30 -3.95
C ALA A 59 10.05 -0.57 -5.43
N ARG A 60 11.31 -0.41 -5.84
CA ARG A 60 11.75 -0.71 -7.22
C ARG A 60 11.60 -2.18 -7.59
N LYS A 61 11.85 -3.11 -6.63
CA LYS A 61 11.64 -4.55 -6.86
C LYS A 61 10.17 -4.89 -7.05
N ILE A 62 9.28 -4.29 -6.25
CA ILE A 62 7.83 -4.46 -6.34
C ILE A 62 7.34 -3.93 -7.70
N ASN A 63 7.71 -2.70 -8.05
CA ASN A 63 7.28 -2.08 -9.31
C ASN A 63 7.71 -2.86 -10.56
N LYS A 64 8.85 -3.55 -10.53
CA LYS A 64 9.28 -4.43 -11.63
C LYS A 64 8.37 -5.63 -11.87
N LEU A 65 7.49 -5.95 -10.94
CA LEU A 65 6.55 -7.07 -11.07
C LEU A 65 5.19 -6.63 -11.63
N ILE A 66 4.90 -5.32 -11.70
CA ILE A 66 3.62 -4.80 -12.20
C ILE A 66 3.26 -5.36 -13.59
N PRO A 67 4.20 -5.48 -14.57
CA PRO A 67 3.88 -6.05 -15.86
C PRO A 67 3.27 -7.46 -15.79
N LEU A 68 3.61 -8.25 -14.77
CA LEU A 68 3.00 -9.58 -14.58
C LEU A 68 1.51 -9.49 -14.24
N LEU A 69 1.07 -8.45 -13.53
CA LEU A 69 -0.36 -8.20 -13.29
C LEU A 69 -1.08 -7.80 -14.57
N GLU A 70 -0.45 -6.94 -15.38
CA GLU A 70 -0.99 -6.47 -16.66
C GLU A 70 -1.10 -7.60 -17.70
N GLU A 71 -0.20 -8.59 -17.61
CA GLU A 71 -0.20 -9.80 -18.43
C GLU A 71 -1.04 -10.94 -17.83
N GLU A 72 -1.76 -10.68 -16.74
CA GLU A 72 -2.59 -11.68 -16.01
C GLU A 72 -1.81 -12.91 -15.51
N LYS A 73 -0.49 -12.79 -15.36
CA LYS A 73 0.41 -13.83 -14.81
C LYS A 73 0.37 -13.82 -13.29
N TYR A 74 -0.82 -14.03 -12.72
CA TYR A 74 -1.07 -13.84 -11.29
C TYR A 74 -0.25 -14.78 -10.42
N ASP A 75 -0.09 -16.06 -10.79
CA ASP A 75 0.69 -17.02 -10.00
C ASP A 75 2.16 -16.62 -9.93
N ASP A 76 2.77 -16.26 -11.06
CA ASP A 76 4.14 -15.77 -11.11
C ASP A 76 4.33 -14.50 -10.27
N TYR A 77 3.35 -13.61 -10.31
CA TYR A 77 3.36 -12.39 -9.50
C TYR A 77 3.32 -12.71 -8.01
N ILE A 78 2.39 -13.57 -7.57
CA ILE A 78 2.20 -13.98 -6.18
C ILE A 78 3.47 -14.65 -5.65
N ASP A 79 4.07 -15.55 -6.42
CA ASP A 79 5.29 -16.26 -6.02
C ASP A 79 6.47 -15.29 -5.82
N LYS A 80 6.69 -14.37 -6.77
CA LYS A 80 7.77 -13.37 -6.68
C LYS A 80 7.54 -12.38 -5.55
N MET A 81 6.32 -11.91 -5.36
CA MET A 81 5.95 -11.04 -4.24
C MET A 81 6.13 -11.75 -2.89
N THR A 82 5.73 -13.00 -2.79
CA THR A 82 5.94 -13.83 -1.58
C THR A 82 7.42 -14.03 -1.29
N ALA A 83 8.24 -14.26 -2.31
CA ALA A 83 9.69 -14.33 -2.16
C ALA A 83 10.30 -13.02 -1.64
N ILE A 84 9.79 -11.87 -2.08
CA ILE A 84 10.18 -10.56 -1.52
C ILE A 84 9.76 -10.46 -0.06
N ARG A 85 8.49 -10.75 0.26
CA ARG A 85 7.92 -10.71 1.62
C ARG A 85 8.77 -11.52 2.61
N ASN A 86 9.20 -12.71 2.23
CA ASN A 86 9.97 -13.61 3.09
C ASN A 86 11.40 -13.12 3.37
N LYS A 87 11.95 -12.28 2.48
CA LYS A 87 13.31 -11.72 2.61
C LYS A 87 13.35 -10.41 3.40
N VAL A 88 12.25 -9.66 3.45
CA VAL A 88 12.22 -8.34 4.08
C VAL A 88 12.08 -8.43 5.60
N LYS A 89 12.89 -7.62 6.31
CA LYS A 89 12.84 -7.50 7.77
C LYS A 89 11.90 -6.39 8.24
N SER A 90 11.69 -5.36 7.42
CA SER A 90 10.83 -4.23 7.72
C SER A 90 9.36 -4.66 7.69
N LYS A 91 8.63 -4.37 8.77
CA LYS A 91 7.18 -4.61 8.83
C LYS A 91 6.46 -3.78 7.76
N TYR A 92 6.82 -2.50 7.62
CA TYR A 92 6.25 -1.60 6.62
C TYR A 92 6.35 -2.19 5.20
N ILE A 93 7.51 -2.70 4.80
CA ILE A 93 7.67 -3.30 3.46
C ILE A 93 6.88 -4.60 3.34
N ARG A 94 6.82 -5.43 4.39
CA ARG A 94 5.99 -6.64 4.36
C ARG A 94 4.51 -6.31 4.16
N ASP A 95 4.01 -5.30 4.87
CA ASP A 95 2.63 -4.85 4.76
C ASP A 95 2.37 -4.24 3.36
N THR A 96 3.33 -3.48 2.82
CA THR A 96 3.27 -2.98 1.44
C THR A 96 3.21 -4.13 0.42
N VAL A 97 4.03 -5.17 0.58
CA VAL A 97 3.99 -6.37 -0.27
C VAL A 97 2.63 -7.07 -0.17
N GLN A 98 2.09 -7.22 1.04
CA GLN A 98 0.78 -7.85 1.25
C GLN A 98 -0.35 -7.03 0.59
N LEU A 99 -0.32 -5.71 0.71
CA LEU A 99 -1.28 -4.84 0.01
C LEU A 99 -1.19 -5.03 -1.51
N ASN A 100 0.02 -5.11 -2.05
CA ASN A 100 0.23 -5.30 -3.49
C ASN A 100 -0.06 -6.73 -3.98
N LEU A 101 -0.16 -7.73 -3.10
CA LEU A 101 -0.63 -9.08 -3.48
C LEU A 101 -2.13 -9.12 -3.79
N THR A 102 -2.91 -8.24 -3.19
CA THR A 102 -4.38 -8.31 -3.27
C THR A 102 -4.94 -8.15 -4.68
N PRO A 103 -4.43 -7.31 -5.59
CA PRO A 103 -4.90 -7.26 -6.97
C PRO A 103 -4.75 -8.58 -7.72
N ALA A 104 -3.65 -9.33 -7.50
CA ALA A 104 -3.47 -10.63 -8.13
C ALA A 104 -4.48 -11.67 -7.59
N LEU A 105 -4.75 -11.68 -6.28
CA LEU A 105 -5.78 -12.53 -5.69
C LEU A 105 -7.17 -12.17 -6.22
N MET A 106 -7.46 -10.88 -6.38
CA MET A 106 -8.72 -10.41 -6.98
C MET A 106 -8.84 -10.86 -8.44
N GLY A 107 -7.78 -10.74 -9.24
CA GLY A 107 -7.74 -11.25 -10.61
C GLY A 107 -7.98 -12.76 -10.69
N LYS A 108 -7.50 -13.53 -9.72
CA LYS A 108 -7.80 -14.97 -9.57
C LYS A 108 -9.19 -15.26 -8.98
N LYS A 109 -9.98 -14.24 -8.66
CA LYS A 109 -11.28 -14.34 -7.98
C LYS A 109 -11.19 -14.95 -6.56
N GLU A 110 -10.01 -14.90 -5.95
CA GLU A 110 -9.75 -15.36 -4.57
C GLU A 110 -10.09 -14.23 -3.56
N TYR A 111 -11.32 -13.69 -3.65
CA TYR A 111 -11.74 -12.50 -2.88
C TYR A 111 -11.70 -12.70 -1.38
N ILE A 112 -12.02 -13.89 -0.87
CA ILE A 112 -11.97 -14.20 0.57
C ILE A 112 -10.54 -14.10 1.08
N ALA A 113 -9.56 -14.62 0.32
CA ALA A 113 -8.16 -14.51 0.69
C ALA A 113 -7.66 -13.06 0.66
N ALA A 114 -8.10 -12.27 -0.35
CA ALA A 114 -7.80 -10.85 -0.44
C ALA A 114 -8.37 -10.07 0.75
N VAL A 115 -9.64 -10.29 1.13
CA VAL A 115 -10.28 -9.66 2.31
C VAL A 115 -9.47 -9.96 3.57
N LYS A 116 -9.12 -11.23 3.81
CA LYS A 116 -8.35 -11.61 4.99
C LYS A 116 -7.03 -10.84 5.10
N ILE A 117 -6.27 -10.74 4.00
CA ILE A 117 -5.03 -9.97 3.97
C ILE A 117 -5.29 -8.49 4.26
N LEU A 118 -6.29 -7.89 3.60
CA LEU A 118 -6.60 -6.47 3.73
C LEU A 118 -7.09 -6.09 5.13
N GLU A 119 -7.80 -6.99 5.81
CA GLU A 119 -8.24 -6.80 7.21
C GLU A 119 -7.08 -6.92 8.19
N GLU A 120 -6.15 -7.86 7.98
CA GLU A 120 -4.95 -8.04 8.81
C GLU A 120 -3.95 -6.87 8.71
N LEU A 121 -4.00 -6.07 7.64
CA LEU A 121 -3.13 -4.89 7.43
C LEU A 121 -3.50 -3.66 8.29
N GLU A 122 -4.05 -3.84 9.47
CA GLU A 122 -4.71 -2.76 10.20
C GLU A 122 -3.79 -1.64 10.73
N SER A 123 -2.56 -1.91 11.17
CA SER A 123 -1.86 -0.97 12.05
C SER A 123 -0.94 0.02 11.34
N ASP A 124 -0.13 -0.41 10.37
CA ASP A 124 0.88 0.46 9.77
C ASP A 124 0.45 1.04 8.42
N VAL A 125 -0.40 0.33 7.68
CA VAL A 125 -0.99 0.80 6.42
C VAL A 125 -1.90 2.01 6.66
N ARG A 126 -2.67 2.01 7.75
CA ARG A 126 -3.55 3.14 8.14
C ARG A 126 -2.81 4.44 8.42
N LYS A 127 -1.53 4.37 8.80
CA LYS A 127 -0.71 5.57 9.05
C LYS A 127 -0.30 6.29 7.77
N VAL A 128 -0.38 5.60 6.62
CA VAL A 128 -0.08 6.16 5.30
C VAL A 128 -1.40 6.32 4.55
N PRO A 129 -1.96 7.54 4.45
CA PRO A 129 -3.31 7.75 3.93
C PRO A 129 -3.55 7.15 2.55
N LEU A 130 -2.55 7.21 1.66
CA LEU A 130 -2.63 6.61 0.33
C LEU A 130 -2.77 5.08 0.40
N SER A 131 -1.99 4.42 1.25
CA SER A 131 -2.05 2.97 1.40
C SER A 131 -3.37 2.53 2.04
N ASP A 132 -3.90 3.28 3.01
CA ASP A 132 -5.21 3.00 3.61
C ASP A 132 -6.35 3.21 2.60
N MET A 133 -6.23 4.24 1.74
CA MET A 133 -7.18 4.44 0.64
C MET A 133 -7.22 3.23 -0.30
N VAL A 134 -6.06 2.75 -0.78
CA VAL A 134 -5.97 1.57 -1.66
C VAL A 134 -6.51 0.33 -0.96
N ARG A 135 -6.19 0.13 0.32
CA ARG A 135 -6.69 -0.98 1.14
C ARG A 135 -8.23 -0.99 1.20
N ARG A 136 -8.84 0.15 1.52
CA ARG A 136 -10.29 0.29 1.64
C ARG A 136 -10.98 0.14 0.29
N LEU A 137 -10.38 0.69 -0.77
CA LEU A 137 -10.88 0.56 -2.13
C LEU A 137 -10.93 -0.91 -2.56
N ASN A 138 -9.84 -1.66 -2.36
CA ASN A 138 -9.79 -3.09 -2.67
C ASN A 138 -10.77 -3.90 -1.81
N LEU A 139 -10.96 -3.55 -0.51
CA LEU A 139 -11.98 -4.17 0.34
C LEU A 139 -13.40 -3.92 -0.19
N CYS A 140 -13.72 -2.71 -0.65
CA CYS A 140 -15.03 -2.44 -1.26
C CYS A 140 -15.26 -3.37 -2.46
N PHE A 141 -14.31 -3.46 -3.39
CA PHE A 141 -14.43 -4.36 -4.54
C PHE A 141 -14.58 -5.82 -4.14
N CYS A 142 -13.76 -6.31 -3.21
CA CYS A 142 -13.88 -7.69 -2.72
C CYS A 142 -15.28 -7.94 -2.15
N HIS A 143 -15.84 -7.01 -1.37
CA HIS A 143 -17.18 -7.16 -0.81
C HIS A 143 -18.28 -7.13 -1.89
N PHE A 144 -18.15 -6.33 -2.96
CA PHE A 144 -19.07 -6.38 -4.10
C PHE A 144 -19.06 -7.74 -4.79
N TYR A 145 -17.88 -8.26 -5.09
CA TYR A 145 -17.76 -9.60 -5.72
C TYR A 145 -18.23 -10.74 -4.82
N LEU A 146 -18.14 -10.58 -3.50
CA LEU A 146 -18.69 -11.52 -2.52
C LEU A 146 -20.19 -11.30 -2.25
N LYS A 147 -20.85 -10.37 -2.95
CA LYS A 147 -22.25 -9.96 -2.75
C LYS A 147 -22.56 -9.49 -1.31
N ASN A 148 -21.53 -9.03 -0.58
CA ASN A 148 -21.65 -8.45 0.77
C ASN A 148 -21.92 -6.93 0.67
N TYR A 149 -23.02 -6.54 0.06
CA TYR A 149 -23.31 -5.16 -0.32
C TYR A 149 -23.36 -4.21 0.88
N ASP A 150 -23.98 -4.62 2.00
CA ASP A 150 -24.04 -3.82 3.23
C ASP A 150 -22.65 -3.46 3.76
N LYS A 151 -21.71 -4.42 3.71
CA LYS A 151 -20.32 -4.17 4.14
C LYS A 151 -19.59 -3.24 3.19
N ALA A 152 -19.80 -3.39 1.88
CA ALA A 152 -19.22 -2.51 0.87
C ALA A 152 -19.71 -1.08 1.05
N GLU A 153 -21.03 -0.88 1.24
CA GLU A 153 -21.64 0.43 1.45
C GLU A 153 -21.17 1.08 2.74
N ALA A 154 -21.19 0.36 3.85
CA ALA A 154 -20.70 0.88 5.14
C ALA A 154 -19.23 1.31 5.05
N LEU A 155 -18.38 0.50 4.38
CA LEU A 155 -16.98 0.83 4.17
C LEU A 155 -16.80 2.05 3.25
N TYR A 156 -17.58 2.16 2.17
CA TYR A 156 -17.59 3.32 1.28
C TYR A 156 -17.93 4.59 2.05
N ILE A 157 -19.04 4.59 2.81
CA ILE A 157 -19.50 5.74 3.60
C ILE A 157 -18.43 6.16 4.61
N ASN A 158 -17.87 5.21 5.36
CA ASN A 158 -16.83 5.45 6.36
C ASN A 158 -15.48 5.88 5.74
N SER A 159 -15.31 5.72 4.44
CA SER A 159 -14.08 6.08 3.72
C SER A 159 -14.23 7.32 2.85
N LYS A 160 -15.42 7.92 2.80
CA LYS A 160 -15.76 9.00 1.86
C LYS A 160 -14.77 10.15 1.90
N GLU A 161 -14.43 10.67 3.08
CA GLU A 161 -13.48 11.77 3.21
C GLU A 161 -12.08 11.40 2.67
N LEU A 162 -11.65 10.17 2.93
CA LEU A 162 -10.39 9.66 2.42
C LEU A 162 -10.43 9.50 0.91
N PHE A 163 -11.49 8.92 0.36
CA PHE A 163 -11.69 8.73 -1.09
C PHE A 163 -11.76 10.06 -1.84
N ASP A 164 -12.46 11.06 -1.29
CA ASP A 164 -12.58 12.39 -1.91
C ASP A 164 -11.23 13.10 -2.09
N ARG A 165 -10.24 12.81 -1.24
CA ARG A 165 -8.86 13.34 -1.38
C ARG A 165 -8.10 12.74 -2.57
N TYR A 166 -8.43 11.51 -2.98
CA TYR A 166 -7.65 10.76 -3.97
C TYR A 166 -8.38 10.47 -5.28
N LYS A 167 -9.72 10.61 -5.34
CA LYS A 167 -10.53 10.25 -6.51
C LYS A 167 -10.17 10.97 -7.81
N ASN A 168 -9.56 12.16 -7.71
CA ASN A 168 -9.15 12.95 -8.87
C ASN A 168 -7.70 12.69 -9.30
N ILE A 169 -6.96 11.84 -8.58
CA ILE A 169 -5.62 11.43 -8.98
C ILE A 169 -5.76 10.47 -10.16
N GLU A 170 -5.12 10.80 -11.28
CA GLU A 170 -5.26 10.13 -12.57
C GLU A 170 -5.14 8.60 -12.46
N ILE A 171 -4.13 8.10 -11.76
CA ILE A 171 -3.88 6.67 -11.60
C ILE A 171 -5.01 5.92 -10.88
N TYR A 172 -5.80 6.59 -10.03
CA TYR A 172 -6.90 5.99 -9.27
C TYR A 172 -8.28 6.36 -9.81
N HIS A 173 -8.37 7.38 -10.66
CA HIS A 173 -9.65 7.91 -11.15
C HIS A 173 -10.56 6.82 -11.73
N LYS A 174 -10.02 5.94 -12.58
CA LYS A 174 -10.76 4.82 -13.17
C LYS A 174 -11.38 3.89 -12.12
N ASN A 175 -10.64 3.60 -11.05
CA ASN A 175 -11.11 2.73 -9.98
C ASN A 175 -12.26 3.38 -9.18
N PHE A 176 -12.23 4.69 -9.00
CA PHE A 176 -13.33 5.40 -8.34
C PHE A 176 -14.57 5.51 -9.23
N VAL A 177 -14.41 5.68 -10.54
CA VAL A 177 -15.55 5.60 -11.48
C VAL A 177 -16.18 4.21 -11.41
N LEU A 178 -15.37 3.16 -11.42
CA LEU A 178 -15.86 1.79 -11.28
C LEU A 178 -16.55 1.55 -9.94
N LEU A 179 -15.95 2.04 -8.82
CA LEU A 179 -16.55 1.95 -7.49
C LEU A 179 -17.93 2.62 -7.44
N ASP A 180 -18.08 3.81 -8.02
CA ASP A 180 -19.37 4.51 -8.06
C ASP A 180 -20.42 3.76 -8.87
N LEU A 181 -20.05 3.10 -9.97
CA LEU A 181 -20.94 2.23 -10.74
C LEU A 181 -21.43 1.04 -9.89
N PHE A 182 -20.53 0.35 -9.19
CA PHE A 182 -20.91 -0.71 -8.26
C PHE A 182 -21.84 -0.21 -7.14
N MET A 183 -21.55 0.95 -6.56
CA MET A 183 -22.40 1.55 -5.54
C MET A 183 -23.80 1.87 -6.07
N ASP A 184 -23.91 2.42 -7.28
CA ASP A 184 -25.19 2.76 -7.88
C ASP A 184 -26.03 1.52 -8.16
N ILE A 185 -25.42 0.44 -8.69
CA ILE A 185 -26.13 -0.83 -8.97
C ILE A 185 -26.52 -1.56 -7.68
N CYS A 186 -25.52 -1.78 -6.81
CA CYS A 186 -25.68 -2.75 -5.73
C CYS A 186 -26.33 -2.17 -4.46
N CYS A 187 -26.10 -0.87 -4.19
CA CYS A 187 -26.52 -0.25 -2.93
C CYS A 187 -27.58 0.83 -3.11
N ARG A 188 -27.51 1.65 -4.17
CA ARG A 188 -28.42 2.81 -4.35
C ARG A 188 -29.65 2.51 -5.19
N GLY A 189 -29.69 1.36 -5.85
CA GLY A 189 -30.80 0.96 -6.72
C GLY A 189 -31.04 1.90 -7.92
N LYS A 190 -30.02 2.66 -8.32
CA LYS A 190 -30.10 3.56 -9.48
C LYS A 190 -29.90 2.74 -10.74
N LYS A 191 -30.95 2.69 -11.58
CA LYS A 191 -30.88 1.97 -12.86
C LYS A 191 -30.86 2.91 -14.07
N GLU A 192 -31.49 4.08 -13.94
CA GLU A 192 -31.65 5.03 -15.06
C GLU A 192 -30.30 5.56 -15.56
N GLY A 193 -30.04 5.41 -16.85
CA GLY A 193 -28.83 5.87 -17.51
C GLY A 193 -27.55 5.11 -17.13
N LEU A 194 -27.65 4.01 -16.35
CA LEU A 194 -26.50 3.31 -15.84
C LEU A 194 -25.78 2.50 -16.93
N ALA A 195 -26.54 1.89 -17.85
CA ALA A 195 -26.00 1.16 -19.01
C ALA A 195 -25.14 2.08 -19.90
N GLU A 196 -25.61 3.31 -20.16
CA GLU A 196 -24.85 4.32 -20.90
C GLU A 196 -23.57 4.70 -20.16
N ARG A 197 -23.63 4.92 -18.84
CA ARG A 197 -22.46 5.26 -18.01
C ARG A 197 -21.42 4.15 -18.00
N ILE A 198 -21.84 2.89 -17.94
CA ILE A 198 -20.93 1.72 -18.03
C ILE A 198 -20.25 1.71 -19.41
N LYS A 199 -21.04 1.90 -20.47
CA LYS A 199 -20.53 1.96 -21.85
C LYS A 199 -19.52 3.09 -22.05
N GLU A 200 -19.79 4.27 -21.52
CA GLU A 200 -18.89 5.42 -21.55
C GLU A 200 -17.59 5.12 -20.79
N ALA A 201 -17.71 4.56 -19.57
CA ALA A 201 -16.56 4.19 -18.75
C ALA A 201 -15.69 3.12 -19.43
N ARG A 202 -16.32 2.09 -20.04
CA ARG A 202 -15.63 1.02 -20.81
C ARG A 202 -14.89 1.60 -22.04
N THR A 203 -15.48 2.60 -22.70
CA THR A 203 -14.84 3.26 -23.85
C THR A 203 -13.65 4.13 -23.41
N LYS A 204 -13.76 4.77 -22.26
CA LYS A 204 -12.74 5.66 -21.69
C LYS A 204 -11.57 4.91 -21.10
N PHE A 205 -11.83 3.79 -20.43
CA PHE A 205 -10.83 2.99 -19.70
C PHE A 205 -10.66 1.63 -20.38
N THR A 206 -9.63 1.53 -21.23
CA THR A 206 -9.38 0.35 -22.08
C THR A 206 -8.41 -0.65 -21.45
N ASP A 207 -8.13 -0.53 -20.16
CA ASP A 207 -7.27 -1.43 -19.42
C ASP A 207 -7.85 -2.85 -19.41
N LYS A 208 -7.06 -3.85 -19.82
CA LYS A 208 -7.50 -5.25 -19.89
C LYS A 208 -8.07 -5.78 -18.57
N ASN A 209 -7.43 -5.41 -17.45
CA ASN A 209 -7.86 -5.82 -16.11
C ASN A 209 -9.22 -5.28 -15.68
N LEU A 210 -9.78 -4.27 -16.37
CA LEU A 210 -11.12 -3.74 -16.09
C LEU A 210 -12.23 -4.40 -16.92
N VAL A 211 -11.88 -5.16 -17.95
CA VAL A 211 -12.86 -5.83 -18.82
C VAL A 211 -13.79 -6.72 -18.00
N GLY A 212 -13.22 -7.56 -17.13
CA GLY A 212 -13.99 -8.44 -16.27
C GLY A 212 -14.89 -7.70 -15.27
N ASP A 213 -14.45 -6.52 -14.80
CA ASP A 213 -15.26 -5.67 -13.91
C ASP A 213 -16.48 -5.10 -14.64
N PHE A 214 -16.30 -4.61 -15.88
CA PHE A 214 -17.41 -4.11 -16.70
C PHE A 214 -18.37 -5.23 -17.11
N ASP A 215 -17.88 -6.42 -17.47
CA ASP A 215 -18.70 -7.57 -17.80
C ASP A 215 -19.54 -8.00 -16.58
N TYR A 216 -18.96 -7.94 -15.39
CA TYR A 216 -19.70 -8.22 -14.15
C TYR A 216 -20.77 -7.17 -13.85
N LEU A 217 -20.50 -5.88 -14.09
CA LEU A 217 -21.48 -4.80 -13.94
C LEU A 217 -22.65 -4.98 -14.91
N ASP A 218 -22.39 -5.35 -16.18
CA ASP A 218 -23.45 -5.64 -17.17
C ASP A 218 -24.32 -6.82 -16.70
N SER A 219 -23.71 -7.90 -16.19
CA SER A 219 -24.45 -9.05 -15.66
C SER A 219 -25.34 -8.69 -14.46
N LEU A 220 -24.88 -7.76 -13.59
CA LEU A 220 -25.68 -7.29 -12.46
C LEU A 220 -26.88 -6.43 -12.88
N LEU A 221 -26.80 -5.74 -14.02
CA LEU A 221 -27.95 -5.04 -14.58
C LEU A 221 -29.01 -6.02 -15.09
N GLU A 222 -28.58 -7.08 -15.78
CA GLU A 222 -29.49 -8.11 -16.31
C GLU A 222 -30.17 -8.93 -15.19
N GLU A 223 -29.44 -9.26 -14.10
CA GLU A 223 -30.02 -10.02 -12.96
C GLU A 223 -31.11 -9.25 -12.18
N LYS A 224 -31.17 -7.93 -12.30
CA LYS A 224 -32.10 -7.05 -11.52
C LYS A 224 -33.28 -6.53 -12.31
N ASP A 225 -33.45 -6.92 -13.56
CA ASP A 225 -34.63 -6.69 -14.39
C ASP A 225 -35.58 -7.86 -14.28
#